data_b95411505f3a51e1785da303a2c6ac66
#
_entry.id   b95411505f3a51e1785da303a2c6ac66
#
_cell.length_a   1.000
_cell.length_b   1.000
_cell.length_c   1.000
_cell.angle_alpha   90.00
_cell.angle_beta   90.00
_cell.angle_gamma   90.00
#
_symmetry.space_group_name_H-M   'P 1'
#
loop_
_entity.id
_entity.type
_entity.pdbx_description
1 polymer ?
#
loop_
_entity_poly.entity_id
_entity_poly.type
_entity_poly.pdbx_seq_one_letter_code
_entity_poly.pdbx_strand_id
1 'polypeptide(L)'
;MPEAPDLEVIKEFLNREVQGKAVEGAKVIRPTVIRSIAGDFASDIQGRTFGPFHRKGKFLLGELSGDRCLVINPMLTGALQYCEPKVRVLKKTCFTLNLTGGAELRYLDDRQMGLVYYVTEDQMSEVPRLEDQGADVLSGISLEEFRSRLTRFHGEIKGVLTRGAFISGIGNAYSDEILFAARLSPFRKTRSLGDQELELLHEQCRAVVVEAREVLRERMGNDIHIKIRDFLKVHRKGGQPCPRCGGNITQINANQRITSYCRHCQPGMLIKN
;
A
#
# COMPACT_ATOMS: atom_id res chain seq x y z
N MET A 1 3.40 -5.75 2.32
CA MET A 1 3.24 -4.66 1.35
C MET A 1 2.64 -3.47 2.07
N PRO A 2 3.15 -2.25 1.90
CA PRO A 2 2.43 -1.06 2.31
C PRO A 2 1.11 -0.96 1.53
N GLU A 3 0.05 -0.49 2.20
CA GLU A 3 -1.29 -0.33 1.63
C GLU A 3 -1.70 1.15 1.76
N ALA A 4 -2.90 1.54 1.35
CA ALA A 4 -3.28 2.95 1.30
C ALA A 4 -3.03 3.73 2.60
N PRO A 5 -3.37 3.24 3.82
CA PRO A 5 -3.11 3.98 5.04
C PRO A 5 -1.61 4.23 5.28
N ASP A 6 -0.76 3.22 5.03
CA ASP A 6 0.69 3.37 5.18
C ASP A 6 1.25 4.41 4.22
N LEU A 7 0.91 4.27 2.93
CA LEU A 7 1.45 5.12 1.87
C LEU A 7 0.94 6.56 1.98
N GLU A 8 -0.27 6.76 2.52
CA GLU A 8 -0.78 8.11 2.77
C GLU A 8 0.04 8.84 3.82
N VAL A 9 0.34 8.18 4.95
CA VAL A 9 1.18 8.77 6.00
C VAL A 9 2.62 8.95 5.54
N ILE A 10 3.17 8.00 4.77
CA ILE A 10 4.50 8.14 4.15
C ILE A 10 4.53 9.34 3.18
N LYS A 11 3.51 9.52 2.36
CA LYS A 11 3.37 10.67 1.46
C LYS A 11 3.36 11.99 2.23
N GLU A 12 2.58 12.07 3.30
CA GLU A 12 2.51 13.26 4.17
C GLU A 12 3.88 13.58 4.77
N PHE A 13 4.58 12.56 5.24
CA PHE A 13 5.96 12.70 5.74
C PHE A 13 6.92 13.22 4.66
N LEU A 14 6.88 12.64 3.46
CA LEU A 14 7.76 13.04 2.35
C LEU A 14 7.49 14.48 1.91
N ASN A 15 6.24 14.91 1.89
CA ASN A 15 5.87 16.29 1.61
C ASN A 15 6.37 17.28 2.69
N ARG A 16 6.49 16.86 3.93
CA ARG A 16 7.01 17.70 5.01
C ARG A 16 8.53 17.73 5.02
N GLU A 17 9.21 16.59 4.80
CA GLU A 17 10.64 16.43 5.05
C GLU A 17 11.50 16.44 3.78
N VAL A 18 10.95 16.08 2.61
CA VAL A 18 11.71 15.86 1.38
C VAL A 18 11.36 16.86 0.28
N GLN A 19 10.11 17.29 0.20
CA GLN A 19 9.70 18.29 -0.79
C GLN A 19 10.56 19.57 -0.65
N GLY A 20 11.00 20.11 -1.78
CA GLY A 20 11.88 21.27 -1.85
C GLY A 20 13.37 20.95 -1.69
N LYS A 21 13.75 19.73 -1.36
CA LYS A 21 15.16 19.32 -1.26
C LYS A 21 15.69 18.86 -2.61
N ALA A 22 16.93 19.28 -2.93
CA ALA A 22 17.64 18.80 -4.11
C ALA A 22 18.43 17.52 -3.79
N VAL A 23 18.58 16.67 -4.80
CA VAL A 23 19.41 15.47 -4.75
C VAL A 23 20.86 15.88 -5.01
N GLU A 24 21.72 15.85 -4.01
CA GLU A 24 23.16 16.17 -4.13
C GLU A 24 23.97 14.98 -4.66
N GLY A 25 23.48 13.76 -4.47
CA GLY A 25 24.13 12.56 -4.96
C GLY A 25 23.21 11.35 -4.91
N ALA A 26 23.41 10.42 -5.81
CA ALA A 26 22.67 9.17 -5.89
C ALA A 26 23.64 7.99 -5.99
N LYS A 27 23.38 6.93 -5.21
CA LYS A 27 24.14 5.69 -5.26
C LYS A 27 23.21 4.50 -5.42
N VAL A 28 23.36 3.77 -6.51
CA VAL A 28 22.66 2.53 -6.76
C VAL A 28 23.50 1.35 -6.25
N ILE A 29 22.90 0.53 -5.39
CA ILE A 29 23.53 -0.65 -4.77
C ILE A 29 22.94 -1.93 -5.38
N ARG A 30 21.61 -1.95 -5.59
CA ARG A 30 20.88 -3.07 -6.18
C ARG A 30 19.97 -2.56 -7.30
N PRO A 31 20.40 -2.59 -8.56
CA PRO A 31 19.67 -1.97 -9.68
C PRO A 31 18.36 -2.69 -10.04
N THR A 32 18.19 -3.93 -9.61
CA THR A 32 17.06 -4.79 -10.00
C THR A 32 15.67 -4.18 -9.76
N VAL A 33 15.55 -3.24 -8.81
CA VAL A 33 14.28 -2.57 -8.51
C VAL A 33 14.01 -1.37 -9.40
N ILE A 34 15.04 -0.84 -10.07
CA ILE A 34 14.96 0.39 -10.86
C ILE A 34 14.51 0.08 -12.30
N ARG A 35 13.58 0.87 -12.79
CA ARG A 35 13.07 0.88 -14.16
C ARG A 35 13.17 2.31 -14.67
N SER A 36 14.35 2.67 -15.18
CA SER A 36 14.58 4.01 -15.70
C SER A 36 14.24 4.06 -17.19
N ILE A 37 13.28 4.89 -17.55
CA ILE A 37 12.86 5.14 -18.94
C ILE A 37 13.39 6.50 -19.37
N ALA A 38 13.46 7.47 -18.45
CA ALA A 38 13.86 8.84 -18.70
C ALA A 38 15.37 9.10 -18.74
N GLY A 39 16.20 8.05 -18.73
CA GLY A 39 17.66 8.16 -18.74
C GLY A 39 18.34 7.35 -17.64
N ASP A 40 19.65 7.51 -17.43
CA ASP A 40 20.37 6.86 -16.34
C ASP A 40 19.95 7.46 -15.00
N PHE A 41 19.36 6.63 -14.16
CA PHE A 41 18.78 7.06 -12.88
C PHE A 41 19.76 7.82 -11.98
N ALA A 42 20.98 7.29 -11.82
CA ALA A 42 21.90 7.83 -10.84
C ALA A 42 22.47 9.19 -11.25
N SER A 43 22.76 9.36 -12.54
CA SER A 43 23.32 10.60 -13.07
C SER A 43 22.25 11.64 -13.35
N ASP A 44 21.08 11.25 -13.89
CA ASP A 44 20.03 12.20 -14.26
C ASP A 44 19.26 12.75 -13.05
N ILE A 45 19.10 12.00 -11.95
CA ILE A 45 18.41 12.46 -10.76
C ILE A 45 19.24 13.47 -9.94
N GLN A 46 20.56 13.46 -10.09
CA GLN A 46 21.44 14.39 -9.38
C GLN A 46 21.21 15.83 -9.82
N GLY A 47 21.14 16.74 -8.85
CA GLY A 47 20.83 18.16 -9.06
C GLY A 47 19.33 18.48 -9.18
N ARG A 48 18.44 17.46 -9.27
CA ARG A 48 17.01 17.69 -9.32
C ARG A 48 16.44 17.94 -7.93
N THR A 49 15.42 18.78 -7.87
CA THR A 49 14.70 19.14 -6.64
C THR A 49 13.37 18.38 -6.58
N PHE A 50 13.07 17.76 -5.45
CA PHE A 50 11.78 17.12 -5.22
C PHE A 50 10.66 18.16 -5.15
N GLY A 51 9.64 17.96 -5.97
CA GLY A 51 8.33 18.59 -5.88
C GLY A 51 7.41 17.85 -4.92
N PRO A 52 6.09 18.03 -5.07
CA PRO A 52 5.10 17.31 -4.28
C PRO A 52 5.17 15.79 -4.45
N PHE A 53 4.80 15.09 -3.38
CA PHE A 53 4.54 13.66 -3.42
C PHE A 53 3.04 13.40 -3.43
N HIS A 54 2.63 12.48 -4.29
CA HIS A 54 1.25 12.03 -4.44
C HIS A 54 1.13 10.54 -4.19
N ARG A 55 -0.08 10.07 -3.95
CA ARG A 55 -0.39 8.64 -3.88
C ARG A 55 -1.51 8.30 -4.87
N LYS A 56 -1.29 7.25 -5.67
CA LYS A 56 -2.32 6.65 -6.52
C LYS A 56 -2.41 5.16 -6.20
N GLY A 57 -3.46 4.76 -5.49
CA GLY A 57 -3.61 3.39 -5.01
C GLY A 57 -2.45 2.94 -4.09
N LYS A 58 -1.63 2.03 -4.58
CA LYS A 58 -0.41 1.53 -3.87
C LYS A 58 0.89 2.04 -4.48
N PHE A 59 0.83 3.12 -5.24
CA PHE A 59 1.99 3.82 -5.76
C PHE A 59 2.22 5.12 -5.01
N LEU A 60 3.49 5.47 -4.80
CA LEU A 60 3.95 6.80 -4.43
C LEU A 60 4.57 7.44 -5.67
N LEU A 61 4.22 8.69 -5.93
CA LEU A 61 4.71 9.48 -7.03
C LEU A 61 5.41 10.70 -6.44
N GLY A 62 6.71 10.83 -6.64
CA GLY A 62 7.49 12.00 -6.25
C GLY A 62 7.86 12.79 -7.51
N GLU A 63 7.32 13.98 -7.64
CA GLU A 63 7.71 14.90 -8.71
C GLU A 63 9.15 15.37 -8.51
N LEU A 64 9.84 15.66 -9.60
CA LEU A 64 11.19 16.18 -9.62
C LEU A 64 11.30 17.30 -10.66
N SER A 65 12.15 18.29 -10.39
CA SER A 65 12.39 19.38 -11.34
C SER A 65 12.87 18.85 -12.70
N GLY A 66 12.57 19.59 -13.79
CA GLY A 66 12.96 19.24 -15.16
C GLY A 66 12.16 18.06 -15.72
N ASP A 67 10.86 18.03 -15.45
CA ASP A 67 9.93 17.04 -15.99
C ASP A 67 10.37 15.59 -15.69
N ARG A 68 10.54 15.28 -14.41
CA ARG A 68 10.84 13.92 -13.95
C ARG A 68 9.90 13.52 -12.82
N CYS A 69 9.63 12.23 -12.77
CA CYS A 69 8.84 11.63 -11.70
C CYS A 69 9.47 10.31 -11.25
N LEU A 70 9.51 10.13 -9.93
CA LEU A 70 9.88 8.88 -9.28
C LEU A 70 8.62 8.15 -8.85
N VAL A 71 8.22 7.10 -9.58
CA VAL A 71 7.02 6.32 -9.27
C VAL A 71 7.41 5.03 -8.57
N ILE A 72 6.99 4.87 -7.33
CA ILE A 72 7.40 3.76 -6.46
C ILE A 72 6.20 2.88 -6.14
N ASN A 73 6.26 1.61 -6.54
CA ASN A 73 5.41 0.55 -6.02
C ASN A 73 6.24 -0.35 -5.08
N PRO A 74 6.08 -0.23 -3.76
CA PRO A 74 6.93 -0.96 -2.82
C PRO A 74 6.72 -2.47 -2.82
N MET A 75 5.66 -2.97 -3.43
CA MET A 75 5.31 -4.38 -3.44
C MET A 75 5.33 -4.99 -2.01
N LEU A 76 5.92 -6.19 -1.81
CA LEU A 76 5.85 -6.90 -0.54
C LEU A 76 6.81 -6.36 0.53
N THR A 77 8.04 -6.03 0.14
CA THR A 77 9.15 -5.73 1.07
C THR A 77 9.78 -4.36 0.89
N GLY A 78 9.40 -3.62 -0.14
CA GLY A 78 9.88 -2.27 -0.39
C GLY A 78 9.46 -1.30 0.72
N ALA A 79 10.37 -0.39 1.07
CA ALA A 79 10.16 0.67 2.05
C ALA A 79 11.10 1.85 1.78
N LEU A 80 10.68 3.05 2.16
CA LEU A 80 11.51 4.25 2.16
C LEU A 80 12.04 4.50 3.56
N GLN A 81 13.33 4.79 3.70
CA GLN A 81 13.96 5.21 4.94
C GLN A 81 14.49 6.63 4.77
N TYR A 82 14.15 7.51 5.70
CA TYR A 82 14.71 8.85 5.80
C TYR A 82 15.60 8.90 7.03
N CYS A 83 16.87 9.27 6.88
CA CYS A 83 17.83 9.24 7.98
C CYS A 83 19.03 10.17 7.72
N GLU A 84 19.89 10.33 8.72
CA GLU A 84 21.19 10.93 8.54
C GLU A 84 22.15 10.00 7.78
N PRO A 85 23.09 10.50 6.97
CA PRO A 85 24.04 9.69 6.20
C PRO A 85 24.91 8.76 7.06
N LYS A 86 25.18 9.16 8.33
CA LYS A 86 25.96 8.35 9.28
C LYS A 86 25.26 7.07 9.74
N VAL A 87 23.94 6.97 9.55
CA VAL A 87 23.18 5.76 9.89
C VAL A 87 23.64 4.62 9.01
N ARG A 88 23.92 3.46 9.62
CA ARG A 88 24.40 2.27 8.90
C ARG A 88 23.50 1.92 7.72
N VAL A 89 24.10 1.76 6.54
CA VAL A 89 23.42 1.26 5.33
C VAL A 89 23.08 -0.22 5.54
N LEU A 90 21.80 -0.56 5.43
CA LEU A 90 21.31 -1.93 5.61
C LEU A 90 21.62 -2.79 4.37
N LYS A 91 21.82 -4.10 4.56
CA LYS A 91 22.03 -5.04 3.44
C LYS A 91 20.91 -5.02 2.40
N LYS A 92 19.67 -4.67 2.81
CA LYS A 92 18.50 -4.58 1.95
C LYS A 92 18.35 -3.23 1.23
N THR A 93 19.29 -2.29 1.40
CA THR A 93 19.28 -0.99 0.70
C THR A 93 19.53 -1.21 -0.79
N CYS A 94 18.66 -0.68 -1.63
CA CYS A 94 18.77 -0.78 -3.08
C CYS A 94 19.41 0.47 -3.69
N PHE A 95 19.06 1.64 -3.20
CA PHE A 95 19.73 2.89 -3.54
C PHE A 95 19.61 3.91 -2.41
N THR A 96 20.45 4.92 -2.47
CA THR A 96 20.46 6.07 -1.56
C THR A 96 20.50 7.37 -2.36
N LEU A 97 19.78 8.38 -1.89
CA LEU A 97 19.77 9.74 -2.41
C LEU A 97 20.19 10.69 -1.29
N ASN A 98 21.34 11.34 -1.44
CA ASN A 98 21.76 12.40 -0.54
C ASN A 98 20.97 13.67 -0.87
N LEU A 99 20.40 14.29 0.13
CA LEU A 99 19.53 15.45 -0.03
C LEU A 99 20.18 16.69 0.57
N THR A 100 19.90 17.85 -0.02
CA THR A 100 20.26 19.13 0.60
C THR A 100 19.74 19.20 2.03
N GLY A 101 20.54 19.80 2.93
CA GLY A 101 20.25 19.81 4.35
C GLY A 101 20.76 18.59 5.11
N GLY A 102 21.57 17.73 4.47
CA GLY A 102 22.33 16.66 5.13
C GLY A 102 21.52 15.43 5.50
N ALA A 103 20.36 15.21 4.89
CA ALA A 103 19.58 14.01 5.05
C ALA A 103 19.77 13.04 3.87
N GLU A 104 19.41 11.78 4.07
CA GLU A 104 19.46 10.73 3.05
C GLU A 104 18.10 10.05 2.94
N LEU A 105 17.60 9.93 1.70
CA LEU A 105 16.42 9.11 1.38
C LEU A 105 16.90 7.80 0.75
N ARG A 106 16.54 6.67 1.38
CA ARG A 106 16.94 5.33 0.95
C ARG A 106 15.73 4.51 0.54
N TYR A 107 15.89 3.71 -0.50
CA TYR A 107 14.93 2.67 -0.82
C TYR A 107 15.47 1.31 -0.38
N LEU A 108 14.69 0.63 0.44
CA LEU A 108 15.01 -0.65 1.05
C LEU A 108 14.11 -1.73 0.45
N ASP A 109 14.66 -2.85 0.00
CA ASP A 109 13.85 -3.99 -0.43
C ASP A 109 14.65 -5.30 -0.32
N ASP A 110 14.28 -6.12 0.65
CA ASP A 110 14.96 -7.38 0.93
C ASP A 110 14.80 -8.39 -0.22
N ARG A 111 13.59 -8.47 -0.78
CA ARG A 111 13.26 -9.40 -1.87
C ARG A 111 13.47 -8.83 -3.27
N GLN A 112 13.78 -7.56 -3.37
CA GLN A 112 13.95 -6.84 -4.65
C GLN A 112 12.74 -7.01 -5.60
N MET A 113 11.54 -7.04 -5.04
CA MET A 113 10.27 -7.17 -5.77
C MET A 113 9.62 -5.82 -6.05
N GLY A 114 10.04 -4.77 -5.36
CA GLY A 114 9.56 -3.42 -5.57
C GLY A 114 9.92 -2.90 -6.95
N LEU A 115 9.11 -2.00 -7.45
CA LEU A 115 9.28 -1.38 -8.76
C LEU A 115 9.39 0.12 -8.56
N VAL A 116 10.52 0.66 -8.95
CA VAL A 116 10.85 2.09 -8.89
C VAL A 116 11.07 2.57 -10.31
N TYR A 117 10.09 3.28 -10.86
CA TYR A 117 10.15 3.85 -12.19
C TYR A 117 10.69 5.28 -12.11
N TYR A 118 11.60 5.60 -12.99
CA TYR A 118 12.09 6.95 -13.21
C TYR A 118 11.70 7.37 -14.63
N VAL A 119 10.76 8.29 -14.73
CA VAL A 119 10.02 8.61 -15.96
C VAL A 119 9.85 10.11 -16.12
N THR A 120 9.53 10.55 -17.33
CA THR A 120 8.97 11.88 -17.60
C THR A 120 7.44 11.86 -17.47
N GLU A 121 6.78 13.02 -17.51
CA GLU A 121 5.33 13.10 -17.39
C GLU A 121 4.61 12.36 -18.54
N ASP A 122 5.09 12.51 -19.76
CA ASP A 122 4.56 11.82 -20.93
C ASP A 122 4.77 10.30 -20.92
N GLN A 123 5.77 9.81 -20.18
CA GLN A 123 6.04 8.38 -19.99
C GLN A 123 5.27 7.74 -18.82
N MET A 124 4.44 8.48 -18.09
CA MET A 124 3.66 7.94 -16.97
C MET A 124 2.74 6.78 -17.38
N SER A 125 2.22 6.81 -18.61
CA SER A 125 1.39 5.74 -19.18
C SER A 125 2.16 4.42 -19.39
N GLU A 126 3.49 4.46 -19.47
CA GLU A 126 4.34 3.27 -19.57
C GLU A 126 4.51 2.55 -18.22
N VAL A 127 4.10 3.17 -17.10
CA VAL A 127 4.17 2.53 -15.78
C VAL A 127 3.02 1.52 -15.63
N PRO A 128 3.31 0.21 -15.61
CA PRO A 128 2.28 -0.81 -15.63
C PRO A 128 1.30 -0.69 -14.44
N ARG A 129 0.02 -0.73 -14.75
CA ARG A 129 -1.09 -0.67 -13.77
C ARG A 129 -1.25 0.66 -13.03
N LEU A 130 -0.50 1.69 -13.36
CA LEU A 130 -0.67 2.99 -12.73
C LEU A 130 -2.00 3.64 -13.14
N GLU A 131 -2.37 3.55 -14.41
CA GLU A 131 -3.62 4.10 -14.93
C GLU A 131 -4.84 3.21 -14.66
N ASP A 132 -4.62 1.89 -14.55
CA ASP A 132 -5.69 0.90 -14.30
C ASP A 132 -6.21 0.91 -12.85
N GLN A 133 -5.86 1.91 -12.05
CA GLN A 133 -6.34 1.99 -10.67
C GLN A 133 -7.81 2.39 -10.64
N GLY A 134 -8.61 1.62 -9.90
CA GLY A 134 -9.98 1.97 -9.56
C GLY A 134 -10.05 3.16 -8.60
N ALA A 135 -11.25 3.47 -8.14
CA ALA A 135 -11.47 4.51 -7.16
C ALA A 135 -10.60 4.29 -5.91
N ASP A 136 -10.03 5.38 -5.39
CA ASP A 136 -9.18 5.30 -4.22
C ASP A 136 -10.00 5.09 -2.94
N VAL A 137 -9.59 4.13 -2.12
CA VAL A 137 -10.33 3.75 -0.91
C VAL A 137 -10.43 4.86 0.13
N LEU A 138 -9.44 5.77 0.19
CA LEU A 138 -9.47 6.90 1.13
C LEU A 138 -10.36 8.05 0.64
N SER A 139 -10.41 8.30 -0.66
CA SER A 139 -11.31 9.29 -1.26
C SER A 139 -12.77 8.85 -1.15
N GLY A 140 -13.00 7.53 -1.18
CA GLY A 140 -14.32 6.94 -1.18
C GLY A 140 -15.03 7.05 -2.54
N ILE A 141 -16.09 6.27 -2.69
CA ILE A 141 -17.00 6.29 -3.83
C ILE A 141 -18.42 6.19 -3.31
N SER A 142 -19.41 6.55 -4.11
CA SER A 142 -20.81 6.32 -3.74
C SER A 142 -21.14 4.82 -3.68
N LEU A 143 -22.16 4.44 -2.92
CA LEU A 143 -22.64 3.07 -2.87
C LEU A 143 -23.08 2.58 -4.26
N GLU A 144 -23.70 3.44 -5.05
CA GLU A 144 -24.13 3.13 -6.41
C GLU A 144 -22.92 2.79 -7.31
N GLU A 145 -21.88 3.61 -7.27
CA GLU A 145 -20.66 3.34 -8.00
C GLU A 145 -19.96 2.06 -7.51
N PHE A 146 -19.93 1.83 -6.19
CA PHE A 146 -19.38 0.60 -5.62
C PHE A 146 -20.10 -0.64 -6.15
N ARG A 147 -21.45 -0.62 -6.15
CA ARG A 147 -22.29 -1.71 -6.70
C ARG A 147 -22.01 -1.92 -8.20
N SER A 148 -22.06 -0.83 -8.98
CA SER A 148 -21.82 -0.87 -10.43
C SER A 148 -20.44 -1.45 -10.76
N ARG A 149 -19.39 -1.05 -10.03
CA ARG A 149 -18.04 -1.62 -10.22
C ARG A 149 -18.00 -3.10 -9.86
N LEU A 150 -18.63 -3.49 -8.75
CA LEU A 150 -18.57 -4.88 -8.26
C LEU A 150 -19.17 -5.88 -9.27
N THR A 151 -20.13 -5.49 -10.08
CA THR A 151 -20.72 -6.37 -11.11
C THR A 151 -19.69 -6.89 -12.12
N ARG A 152 -18.60 -6.16 -12.33
CA ARG A 152 -17.52 -6.51 -13.27
C ARG A 152 -16.48 -7.48 -12.66
N PHE A 153 -16.55 -7.71 -11.34
CA PHE A 153 -15.57 -8.51 -10.62
C PHE A 153 -16.22 -9.73 -9.98
N HIS A 154 -15.75 -10.90 -10.36
CA HIS A 154 -16.28 -12.18 -9.90
C HIS A 154 -15.27 -12.92 -9.05
N GLY A 155 -15.75 -13.72 -8.11
CA GLY A 155 -14.95 -14.56 -7.25
C GLY A 155 -15.21 -14.32 -5.78
N GLU A 156 -14.25 -14.71 -4.96
CA GLU A 156 -14.30 -14.49 -3.52
C GLU A 156 -14.06 -13.00 -3.20
N ILE A 157 -14.86 -12.47 -2.28
CA ILE A 157 -14.86 -11.04 -1.98
C ILE A 157 -13.50 -10.52 -1.52
N LYS A 158 -12.73 -11.30 -0.75
CA LYS A 158 -11.37 -10.91 -0.38
C LYS A 158 -10.47 -10.73 -1.59
N GLY A 159 -10.55 -11.68 -2.53
CA GLY A 159 -9.79 -11.62 -3.78
C GLY A 159 -10.14 -10.38 -4.61
N VAL A 160 -11.43 -10.02 -4.65
CA VAL A 160 -11.91 -8.83 -5.38
C VAL A 160 -11.46 -7.54 -4.71
N LEU A 161 -11.57 -7.42 -3.38
CA LEU A 161 -11.10 -6.25 -2.62
C LEU A 161 -9.61 -5.95 -2.84
N THR A 162 -8.79 -6.98 -3.07
CA THR A 162 -7.34 -6.79 -3.31
C THR A 162 -6.97 -6.39 -4.73
N ARG A 163 -7.95 -6.37 -5.66
CA ARG A 163 -7.73 -5.93 -7.05
C ARG A 163 -7.78 -4.41 -7.13
N GLY A 164 -6.65 -3.78 -7.41
CA GLY A 164 -6.56 -2.33 -7.52
C GLY A 164 -7.49 -1.71 -8.55
N ALA A 165 -7.87 -2.43 -9.61
CA ALA A 165 -8.85 -1.99 -10.60
C ALA A 165 -10.29 -1.89 -10.06
N PHE A 166 -10.64 -2.62 -9.00
CA PHE A 166 -11.94 -2.50 -8.32
C PHE A 166 -11.94 -1.27 -7.41
N ILE A 167 -11.17 -1.35 -6.33
CA ILE A 167 -10.88 -0.26 -5.40
C ILE A 167 -9.39 -0.25 -5.13
N SER A 168 -8.75 0.87 -5.38
CA SER A 168 -7.31 0.98 -5.22
C SER A 168 -6.90 1.24 -3.77
N GLY A 169 -5.71 0.74 -3.39
CA GLY A 169 -5.14 0.95 -2.08
C GLY A 169 -5.34 -0.18 -1.07
N ILE A 170 -6.37 -1.02 -1.21
CA ILE A 170 -6.61 -2.17 -0.34
C ILE A 170 -5.66 -3.32 -0.72
N GLY A 171 -5.04 -3.92 0.27
CA GLY A 171 -4.20 -5.10 0.11
C GLY A 171 -4.63 -6.25 1.02
N ASN A 172 -3.70 -7.15 1.30
CA ASN A 172 -4.01 -8.37 2.04
C ASN A 172 -4.35 -8.13 3.52
N ALA A 173 -3.71 -7.13 4.16
CA ALA A 173 -3.95 -6.85 5.56
C ALA A 173 -5.30 -6.18 5.76
N TYR A 174 -5.53 -5.08 5.06
CA TYR A 174 -6.78 -4.33 5.25
C TYR A 174 -8.01 -5.03 4.65
N SER A 175 -7.85 -5.94 3.67
CA SER A 175 -8.98 -6.77 3.26
C SER A 175 -9.48 -7.72 4.36
N ASP A 176 -8.58 -8.26 5.21
CA ASP A 176 -8.98 -9.06 6.37
C ASP A 176 -9.73 -8.19 7.40
N GLU A 177 -9.21 -7.00 7.71
CA GLU A 177 -9.80 -6.07 8.67
C GLU A 177 -11.17 -5.54 8.21
N ILE A 178 -11.29 -5.16 6.95
CA ILE A 178 -12.55 -4.70 6.32
C ILE A 178 -13.61 -5.78 6.40
N LEU A 179 -13.27 -7.01 6.00
CA LEU A 179 -14.20 -8.13 6.03
C LEU A 179 -14.58 -8.54 7.45
N PHE A 180 -13.67 -8.42 8.40
CA PHE A 180 -13.99 -8.60 9.81
C PHE A 180 -14.95 -7.53 10.34
N ALA A 181 -14.72 -6.26 9.98
CA ALA A 181 -15.61 -5.15 10.34
C ALA A 181 -17.01 -5.34 9.72
N ALA A 182 -17.07 -5.70 8.45
CA ALA A 182 -18.29 -5.97 7.70
C ALA A 182 -18.98 -7.31 8.05
N ARG A 183 -18.42 -8.12 8.96
CA ARG A 183 -18.92 -9.46 9.33
C ARG A 183 -19.09 -10.43 8.16
N LEU A 184 -18.29 -10.25 7.11
CA LEU A 184 -18.34 -11.07 5.90
C LEU A 184 -17.22 -12.12 5.88
N SER A 185 -17.56 -13.36 5.58
CA SER A 185 -16.56 -14.38 5.30
C SER A 185 -15.72 -13.99 4.09
N PRO A 186 -14.36 -14.09 4.16
CA PRO A 186 -13.47 -13.77 3.03
C PRO A 186 -13.73 -14.62 1.78
N PHE A 187 -14.41 -15.76 1.94
CA PHE A 187 -14.71 -16.73 0.88
C PHE A 187 -16.09 -16.52 0.24
N ARG A 188 -16.91 -15.61 0.74
CA ARG A 188 -18.19 -15.26 0.12
C ARG A 188 -17.97 -14.85 -1.33
N LYS A 189 -18.79 -15.39 -2.22
CA LYS A 189 -18.79 -14.99 -3.63
C LYS A 189 -19.47 -13.62 -3.80
N THR A 190 -18.89 -12.76 -4.61
CA THR A 190 -19.45 -11.40 -4.84
C THR A 190 -20.92 -11.44 -5.27
N ARG A 191 -21.30 -12.43 -6.07
CA ARG A 191 -22.67 -12.60 -6.56
C ARG A 191 -23.69 -13.06 -5.49
N SER A 192 -23.23 -13.50 -4.33
CA SER A 192 -24.09 -13.96 -3.24
C SER A 192 -24.27 -12.92 -2.11
N LEU A 193 -23.75 -11.72 -2.30
CA LEU A 193 -23.89 -10.64 -1.33
C LEU A 193 -25.25 -9.97 -1.50
N GLY A 194 -25.99 -9.86 -0.38
CA GLY A 194 -27.24 -9.12 -0.33
C GLY A 194 -27.00 -7.61 -0.18
N ASP A 195 -28.07 -6.82 -0.35
CA ASP A 195 -27.99 -5.35 -0.32
C ASP A 195 -27.40 -4.80 0.97
N GLN A 196 -27.87 -5.29 2.13
CA GLN A 196 -27.36 -4.89 3.44
C GLN A 196 -25.88 -5.24 3.64
N GLU A 197 -25.45 -6.41 3.14
CA GLU A 197 -24.04 -6.82 3.18
C GLU A 197 -23.16 -5.91 2.30
N LEU A 198 -23.67 -5.48 1.15
CA LEU A 198 -22.98 -4.56 0.25
C LEU A 198 -22.86 -3.15 0.84
N GLU A 199 -23.92 -2.66 1.47
CA GLU A 199 -23.91 -1.37 2.16
C GLU A 199 -22.89 -1.34 3.29
N LEU A 200 -22.93 -2.35 4.15
CA LEU A 200 -21.97 -2.47 5.25
C LEU A 200 -20.53 -2.65 4.74
N LEU A 201 -20.32 -3.46 3.72
CA LEU A 201 -19.01 -3.64 3.12
C LEU A 201 -18.45 -2.32 2.54
N HIS A 202 -19.28 -1.58 1.80
CA HIS A 202 -18.94 -0.28 1.25
C HIS A 202 -18.51 0.70 2.34
N GLU A 203 -19.31 0.82 3.41
CA GLU A 203 -19.00 1.67 4.56
C GLU A 203 -17.68 1.27 5.21
N GLN A 204 -17.48 -0.02 5.47
CA GLN A 204 -16.31 -0.52 6.16
C GLN A 204 -15.03 -0.45 5.31
N CYS A 205 -15.12 -0.45 3.97
CA CYS A 205 -13.96 -0.23 3.11
C CYS A 205 -13.25 1.09 3.44
N ARG A 206 -13.99 2.17 3.63
CA ARG A 206 -13.42 3.47 3.96
C ARG A 206 -13.14 3.63 5.45
N ALA A 207 -14.08 3.25 6.32
CA ALA A 207 -13.97 3.44 7.76
C ALA A 207 -12.69 2.80 8.33
N VAL A 208 -12.43 1.54 8.00
CA VAL A 208 -11.26 0.79 8.49
C VAL A 208 -9.93 1.41 8.03
N VAL A 209 -9.84 1.86 6.79
CA VAL A 209 -8.59 2.44 6.28
C VAL A 209 -8.35 3.86 6.79
N VAL A 210 -9.42 4.63 7.05
CA VAL A 210 -9.33 5.94 7.69
C VAL A 210 -8.89 5.80 9.15
N GLU A 211 -9.52 4.91 9.94
CA GLU A 211 -9.10 4.59 11.31
C GLU A 211 -7.61 4.20 11.35
N ALA A 212 -7.20 3.30 10.46
CA ALA A 212 -5.82 2.86 10.39
C ALA A 212 -4.84 3.99 10.02
N ARG A 213 -5.22 4.90 9.13
CA ARG A 213 -4.40 6.06 8.76
C ARG A 213 -4.15 6.96 9.98
N GLU A 214 -5.18 7.23 10.79
CA GLU A 214 -5.01 8.07 11.99
C GLU A 214 -4.06 7.41 13.00
N VAL A 215 -4.23 6.12 13.28
CA VAL A 215 -3.30 5.37 14.14
C VAL A 215 -1.86 5.45 13.61
N LEU A 216 -1.67 5.32 12.30
CA LEU A 216 -0.35 5.38 11.70
C LEU A 216 0.24 6.80 11.75
N ARG A 217 -0.56 7.87 11.58
CA ARG A 217 -0.11 9.26 11.74
C ARG A 217 0.46 9.53 13.13
N GLU A 218 -0.22 9.02 14.15
CA GLU A 218 0.22 9.21 15.54
C GLU A 218 1.50 8.41 15.84
N ARG A 219 1.69 7.24 15.22
CA ARG A 219 2.69 6.26 15.66
C ARG A 219 3.90 6.12 14.74
N MET A 220 3.83 6.52 13.48
CA MET A 220 4.89 6.26 12.49
C MET A 220 6.13 7.13 12.71
N GLY A 221 5.96 8.39 13.13
CA GLY A 221 7.07 9.32 13.35
C GLY A 221 8.00 9.42 12.12
N ASN A 222 9.31 9.41 12.37
CA ASN A 222 10.33 9.47 11.31
C ASN A 222 10.70 8.08 10.75
N ASP A 223 10.25 7.01 11.39
CA ASP A 223 10.57 5.64 10.99
C ASP A 223 9.64 5.08 9.91
N ILE A 224 9.45 5.86 8.85
CA ILE A 224 8.53 5.54 7.74
C ILE A 224 8.80 4.18 7.07
N HIS A 225 9.96 3.57 7.30
CA HIS A 225 10.34 2.26 6.80
C HIS A 225 9.82 1.10 7.65
N ILE A 226 9.30 1.38 8.86
CA ILE A 226 8.80 0.38 9.80
C ILE A 226 7.30 0.17 9.59
N LYS A 227 6.90 -1.09 9.44
CA LYS A 227 5.48 -1.44 9.30
C LYS A 227 4.86 -1.66 10.68
N ILE A 228 3.97 -0.79 11.08
CA ILE A 228 3.19 -0.90 12.31
C ILE A 228 1.92 -1.71 12.00
N ARG A 229 1.71 -2.86 12.66
CA ARG A 229 0.58 -3.79 12.40
C ARG A 229 -0.03 -4.39 13.66
N ASP A 230 0.53 -4.11 14.82
CA ASP A 230 0.10 -4.64 16.12
C ASP A 230 -1.34 -4.23 16.48
N PHE A 231 -1.80 -3.06 16.01
CA PHE A 231 -3.16 -2.55 16.21
C PHE A 231 -4.24 -3.26 15.37
N LEU A 232 -3.86 -4.03 14.35
CA LEU A 232 -4.81 -4.77 13.53
C LEU A 232 -5.57 -5.80 14.37
N LYS A 233 -6.85 -5.98 14.06
CA LYS A 233 -7.79 -6.79 14.87
C LYS A 233 -7.70 -8.28 14.58
N VAL A 234 -7.50 -8.68 13.30
CA VAL A 234 -7.50 -10.09 12.89
C VAL A 234 -6.32 -10.50 12.00
N HIS A 235 -5.78 -9.59 11.20
CA HIS A 235 -4.72 -9.93 10.24
C HIS A 235 -3.47 -10.46 10.95
N ARG A 236 -3.03 -11.69 10.60
CA ARG A 236 -1.91 -12.41 11.21
C ARG A 236 -2.07 -12.69 12.71
N LYS A 237 -3.30 -12.76 13.20
CA LYS A 237 -3.60 -13.10 14.60
C LYS A 237 -4.21 -14.51 14.75
N GLY A 238 -3.85 -15.43 13.86
CA GLY A 238 -4.29 -16.82 13.95
C GLY A 238 -4.03 -17.43 15.33
N GLY A 239 -5.04 -18.11 15.89
CA GLY A 239 -4.99 -18.70 17.23
C GLY A 239 -5.23 -17.72 18.39
N GLN A 240 -5.19 -16.41 18.17
CA GLN A 240 -5.50 -15.41 19.20
C GLN A 240 -7.01 -15.27 19.39
N PRO A 241 -7.46 -14.80 20.56
CA PRO A 241 -8.88 -14.56 20.80
C PRO A 241 -9.43 -13.44 19.90
N CYS A 242 -10.61 -13.69 19.34
CA CYS A 242 -11.32 -12.70 18.56
C CYS A 242 -11.75 -11.52 19.44
N PRO A 243 -11.41 -10.28 19.11
CA PRO A 243 -11.74 -9.11 19.93
C PRO A 243 -13.25 -8.83 20.03
N ARG A 244 -14.09 -9.49 19.20
CA ARG A 244 -15.55 -9.33 19.21
C ARG A 244 -16.27 -10.42 19.99
N CYS A 245 -15.87 -11.69 19.88
CA CYS A 245 -16.61 -12.81 20.47
C CYS A 245 -15.77 -13.72 21.37
N GLY A 246 -14.47 -13.47 21.54
CA GLY A 246 -13.56 -14.30 22.32
C GLY A 246 -13.14 -15.63 21.68
N GLY A 247 -13.81 -16.08 20.62
CA GLY A 247 -13.42 -17.30 19.90
C GLY A 247 -12.10 -17.14 19.15
N ASN A 248 -11.46 -18.23 18.75
CA ASN A 248 -10.16 -18.18 18.09
C ASN A 248 -10.25 -17.62 16.67
N ILE A 249 -9.33 -16.72 16.32
CA ILE A 249 -9.10 -16.29 14.94
C ILE A 249 -8.54 -17.47 14.13
N THR A 250 -9.20 -17.77 13.03
CA THR A 250 -8.71 -18.75 12.04
C THR A 250 -7.74 -18.07 11.09
N GLN A 251 -6.63 -18.73 10.80
CA GLN A 251 -5.67 -18.28 9.79
C GLN A 251 -5.43 -19.38 8.78
N ILE A 252 -5.57 -19.04 7.51
CA ILE A 252 -5.28 -19.93 6.38
C ILE A 252 -4.16 -19.30 5.56
N ASN A 253 -3.20 -20.11 5.17
CA ASN A 253 -2.11 -19.71 4.29
C ASN A 253 -2.25 -20.48 2.98
N ALA A 254 -2.74 -19.82 1.95
CA ALA A 254 -2.93 -20.40 0.62
C ALA A 254 -2.31 -19.48 -0.45
N ASN A 255 -1.60 -20.06 -1.40
CA ASN A 255 -0.97 -19.33 -2.51
C ASN A 255 -0.14 -18.12 -2.05
N GLN A 256 0.65 -18.31 -0.99
CA GLN A 256 1.49 -17.28 -0.36
C GLN A 256 0.70 -16.09 0.21
N ARG A 257 -0.63 -16.21 0.33
CA ARG A 257 -1.49 -15.20 0.93
C ARG A 257 -2.06 -15.71 2.24
N ILE A 258 -1.91 -14.92 3.28
CA ILE A 258 -2.53 -15.17 4.58
C ILE A 258 -3.95 -14.61 4.53
N THR A 259 -4.90 -15.39 5.02
CA THR A 259 -6.27 -14.96 5.26
C THR A 259 -6.59 -15.23 6.72
N SER A 260 -6.92 -14.18 7.46
CA SER A 260 -7.25 -14.26 8.89
C SER A 260 -8.68 -13.77 9.09
N TYR A 261 -9.48 -14.54 9.81
CA TYR A 261 -10.90 -14.24 10.05
C TYR A 261 -11.44 -14.99 11.26
N CYS A 262 -12.55 -14.54 11.81
CA CYS A 262 -13.26 -15.24 12.87
C CYS A 262 -14.44 -16.02 12.30
N ARG A 263 -14.44 -17.35 12.42
CA ARG A 263 -15.52 -18.20 11.89
C ARG A 263 -16.90 -17.88 12.49
N HIS A 264 -16.94 -17.47 13.75
CA HIS A 264 -18.18 -17.12 14.43
C HIS A 264 -18.71 -15.76 13.98
N CYS A 265 -17.85 -14.74 13.93
CA CYS A 265 -18.26 -13.36 13.56
C CYS A 265 -18.43 -13.16 12.05
N GLN A 266 -17.83 -14.01 11.23
CA GLN A 266 -17.84 -13.98 9.76
C GLN A 266 -18.35 -15.32 9.23
N PRO A 267 -19.63 -15.65 9.46
CA PRO A 267 -20.19 -16.93 9.06
C PRO A 267 -20.22 -17.07 7.52
N GLY A 268 -20.03 -18.26 7.04
CA GLY A 268 -20.06 -18.61 5.63
C GLY A 268 -19.24 -19.87 5.38
N MET A 269 -19.72 -20.72 4.49
CA MET A 269 -19.09 -22.02 4.25
C MET A 269 -17.72 -21.87 3.60
N LEU A 270 -16.75 -22.57 4.19
CA LEU A 270 -15.44 -22.79 3.56
C LEU A 270 -15.54 -23.81 2.41
N ILE A 271 -16.39 -24.79 2.50
CA ILE A 271 -16.63 -25.82 1.46
C ILE A 271 -17.97 -26.51 1.80
N LYS A 272 -18.85 -26.68 0.81
CA LYS A 272 -19.74 -27.85 0.80
C LYS A 272 -18.94 -29.02 0.21
N ASN A 273 -18.69 -30.04 1.02
CA ASN A 273 -18.34 -31.34 0.47
C ASN A 273 -19.44 -31.83 -0.44
#